data_de6055926ca12d12eb45b7e8651fb52f
#
_entry.id   de6055926ca12d12eb45b7e8651fb52f
#
_cell.length_a   1.000
_cell.length_b   1.000
_cell.length_c   1.000
_cell.angle_alpha   90.00
_cell.angle_beta   90.00
_cell.angle_gamma   90.00
#
_symmetry.space_group_name_H-M   'P 1'
#
loop_
_entity.id
_entity.type
_entity.pdbx_description
1 polymer ?
#
loop_
_entity_poly.entity_id
_entity_poly.type
_entity_poly.pdbx_seq_one_letter_code
_entity_poly.pdbx_strand_id
1 'polypeptide(L)'
;MPQIEDALESTSEASLRASQARSDAIEADLTVHPERYRMLTGDRPTGRLHIGHYFGSLANRRRLQNLGMDTWVLIADYQVIYDRDGVGDLKANVLSAIADYLAVGIDPAKSTIFAHSAIPALNQLILPFLSLVTDAELRRNPTVKDE
;
A
#
# COMPACT_ATOMS: atom_id res chain seq x y z
N MET A 1 11.27 -23.11 -29.35
CA MET A 1 10.83 -21.95 -28.53
C MET A 1 9.41 -22.08 -27.99
N PRO A 2 8.41 -22.74 -28.60
CA PRO A 2 7.07 -22.84 -28.00
C PRO A 2 7.01 -23.51 -26.62
N GLN A 3 7.87 -24.47 -26.32
CA GLN A 3 7.87 -25.17 -25.02
C GLN A 3 8.27 -24.32 -23.81
N ILE A 4 9.04 -23.25 -24.00
CA ILE A 4 9.44 -22.33 -22.92
C ILE A 4 8.29 -21.35 -22.61
N GLU A 5 7.57 -20.92 -23.61
CA GLU A 5 6.39 -20.05 -23.45
C GLU A 5 5.25 -20.80 -22.74
N ASP A 6 4.95 -22.04 -23.12
CA ASP A 6 3.97 -22.90 -22.47
C ASP A 6 4.33 -23.20 -21.00
N ALA A 7 5.62 -23.40 -20.70
CA ALA A 7 6.09 -23.61 -19.33
C ALA A 7 6.01 -22.35 -18.46
N LEU A 8 6.27 -21.18 -19.04
CA LEU A 8 6.13 -19.88 -18.35
C LEU A 8 4.66 -19.53 -18.11
N GLU A 9 3.76 -19.77 -19.07
CA GLU A 9 2.32 -19.58 -18.89
C GLU A 9 1.76 -20.50 -17.81
N SER A 10 2.14 -21.79 -17.82
CA SER A 10 1.69 -22.75 -16.79
C SER A 10 2.19 -22.38 -15.38
N THR A 11 3.40 -21.86 -15.27
CA THR A 11 3.97 -21.38 -14.00
C THR A 11 3.25 -20.12 -13.51
N SER A 12 2.93 -19.21 -14.42
CA SER A 12 2.17 -17.99 -14.11
C SER A 12 0.76 -18.29 -13.64
N GLU A 13 0.06 -19.20 -14.33
CA GLU A 13 -1.28 -19.65 -13.93
C GLU A 13 -1.29 -20.39 -12.59
N ALA A 14 -0.31 -21.25 -12.33
CA ALA A 14 -0.18 -21.93 -11.05
C ALA A 14 0.06 -20.94 -9.90
N SER A 15 0.91 -19.92 -10.12
CA SER A 15 1.17 -18.84 -9.18
C SER A 15 -0.09 -18.02 -8.90
N LEU A 16 -0.85 -17.70 -9.95
CA LEU A 16 -2.12 -16.95 -9.81
C LEU A 16 -3.14 -17.76 -9.01
N ARG A 17 -3.32 -19.05 -9.31
CA ARG A 17 -4.24 -19.93 -8.55
C ARG A 17 -3.83 -20.07 -7.09
N ALA A 18 -2.55 -20.22 -6.81
CA ALA A 18 -2.04 -20.28 -5.44
C ALA A 18 -2.26 -18.94 -4.69
N SER A 19 -2.09 -17.82 -5.37
CA SER A 19 -2.37 -16.49 -4.82
C SER A 19 -3.85 -16.30 -4.52
N GLN A 20 -4.73 -16.73 -5.45
CA GLN A 20 -6.18 -16.66 -5.26
C GLN A 20 -6.63 -17.52 -4.08
N ALA A 21 -6.19 -18.78 -4.02
CA ALA A 21 -6.54 -19.69 -2.94
C ALA A 21 -6.09 -19.16 -1.57
N ARG A 22 -4.92 -18.49 -1.51
CA ARG A 22 -4.45 -17.81 -0.29
C ARG A 22 -5.34 -16.63 0.07
N SER A 23 -5.73 -15.81 -0.90
CA SER A 23 -6.64 -14.69 -0.69
C SER A 23 -8.00 -15.14 -0.16
N ASP A 24 -8.57 -16.20 -0.74
CA ASP A 24 -9.85 -16.76 -0.32
C ASP A 24 -9.78 -17.31 1.12
N ALA A 25 -8.69 -18.00 1.47
CA ALA A 25 -8.46 -18.49 2.82
C ALA A 25 -8.33 -17.36 3.85
N ILE A 26 -7.58 -16.30 3.51
CA ILE A 26 -7.45 -15.10 4.35
C ILE A 26 -8.80 -14.41 4.51
N GLU A 27 -9.56 -14.24 3.45
CA GLU A 27 -10.88 -13.58 3.50
C GLU A 27 -11.87 -14.36 4.38
N ALA A 28 -11.84 -15.68 4.30
CA ALA A 28 -12.69 -16.55 5.14
C ALA A 28 -12.33 -16.42 6.63
N ASP A 29 -11.04 -16.46 6.99
CA ASP A 29 -10.61 -16.33 8.38
C ASP A 29 -10.81 -14.91 8.91
N LEU A 30 -10.56 -13.90 8.10
CA LEU A 30 -10.75 -12.49 8.42
C LEU A 30 -12.21 -12.12 8.74
N THR A 31 -13.17 -12.80 8.10
CA THR A 31 -14.59 -12.61 8.38
C THR A 31 -14.95 -13.09 9.80
N VAL A 32 -14.25 -14.09 10.32
CA VAL A 32 -14.50 -14.69 11.65
C VAL A 32 -13.58 -14.08 12.70
N HIS A 33 -12.33 -13.78 12.34
CA HIS A 33 -11.26 -13.35 13.24
C HIS A 33 -10.53 -12.08 12.73
N PRO A 34 -11.23 -10.96 12.50
CA PRO A 34 -10.61 -9.73 11.99
C PRO A 34 -9.51 -9.18 12.89
N GLU A 35 -9.60 -9.44 14.20
CA GLU A 35 -8.63 -8.99 15.21
C GLU A 35 -7.24 -9.62 15.06
N ARG A 36 -7.11 -10.73 14.32
CA ARG A 36 -5.82 -11.36 14.03
C ARG A 36 -5.03 -10.65 12.94
N TYR A 37 -5.68 -9.77 12.21
CA TYR A 37 -5.13 -9.13 11.03
C TYR A 37 -4.88 -7.66 11.26
N ARG A 38 -3.82 -7.17 10.66
CA ARG A 38 -3.51 -5.74 10.57
C ARG A 38 -3.35 -5.34 9.13
N MET A 39 -4.04 -4.29 8.72
CA MET A 39 -3.87 -3.68 7.42
C MET A 39 -2.99 -2.45 7.55
N LEU A 40 -1.86 -2.43 6.84
CA LEU A 40 -1.08 -1.24 6.59
C LEU A 40 -1.14 -0.93 5.10
N THR A 41 -1.60 0.24 4.76
CA THR A 41 -1.72 0.71 3.38
C THR A 41 -1.44 2.20 3.33
N GLY A 42 -1.16 2.76 2.15
CA GLY A 42 -0.89 4.18 2.03
C GLY A 42 -1.06 4.71 0.62
N ASP A 43 -1.16 6.02 0.54
CA ASP A 43 -1.23 6.76 -0.71
C ASP A 43 -0.23 7.91 -0.70
N ARG A 44 0.32 8.24 -1.87
CA ARG A 44 1.13 9.46 -2.05
C ARG A 44 0.20 10.66 -2.19
N PRO A 45 0.40 11.75 -1.42
CA PRO A 45 -0.44 12.94 -1.49
C PRO A 45 -0.05 13.83 -2.68
N THR A 46 -0.26 13.33 -3.89
CA THR A 46 0.07 14.02 -5.16
C THR A 46 -1.05 14.95 -5.65
N GLY A 47 -2.17 15.04 -4.92
CA GLY A 47 -3.33 15.85 -5.24
C GLY A 47 -4.60 15.27 -4.65
N ARG A 48 -5.76 15.72 -5.16
CA ARG A 48 -7.06 15.24 -4.69
C ARG A 48 -7.31 13.80 -5.13
N LEU A 49 -7.92 13.02 -4.24
CA LEU A 49 -8.38 11.68 -4.57
C LEU A 49 -9.57 11.76 -5.54
N HIS A 50 -9.72 10.74 -6.37
CA HIS A 50 -10.80 10.63 -7.34
C HIS A 50 -11.50 9.27 -7.24
N ILE A 51 -12.56 9.08 -8.02
CA ILE A 51 -13.40 7.88 -7.98
C ILE A 51 -12.61 6.57 -8.21
N GLY A 52 -11.53 6.62 -8.97
CA GLY A 52 -10.63 5.47 -9.15
C GLY A 52 -9.92 5.05 -7.86
N HIS A 53 -9.52 5.99 -7.00
CA HIS A 53 -8.96 5.68 -5.68
C HIS A 53 -10.04 5.04 -4.79
N TYR A 54 -11.28 5.52 -4.88
CA TYR A 54 -12.38 4.96 -4.11
C TYR A 54 -12.58 3.48 -4.43
N PHE A 55 -12.82 3.14 -5.68
CA PHE A 55 -13.06 1.75 -6.08
C PHE A 55 -11.79 0.89 -6.06
N GLY A 56 -10.63 1.48 -6.32
CA GLY A 56 -9.35 0.75 -6.33
C GLY A 56 -8.87 0.34 -4.94
N SER A 57 -9.15 1.13 -3.90
CA SER A 57 -8.61 0.85 -2.57
C SER A 57 -9.48 1.29 -1.40
N LEU A 58 -10.06 2.51 -1.41
CA LEU A 58 -10.69 3.09 -0.21
C LEU A 58 -11.96 2.34 0.22
N ALA A 59 -12.77 1.88 -0.73
CA ALA A 59 -13.96 1.08 -0.44
C ALA A 59 -13.60 -0.20 0.32
N ASN A 60 -12.52 -0.87 -0.08
CA ASN A 60 -12.05 -2.08 0.61
C ASN A 60 -11.43 -1.76 1.98
N ARG A 61 -10.67 -0.67 2.10
CA ARG A 61 -10.14 -0.22 3.41
C ARG A 61 -11.27 0.03 4.40
N ARG A 62 -12.31 0.74 3.98
CA ARG A 62 -13.51 0.97 4.80
C ARG A 62 -14.22 -0.32 5.16
N ARG A 63 -14.33 -1.27 4.23
CA ARG A 63 -14.91 -2.59 4.48
C ARG A 63 -14.15 -3.33 5.58
N LEU A 64 -12.83 -3.41 5.46
CA LEU A 64 -11.95 -4.10 6.41
C LEU A 64 -11.98 -3.43 7.80
N GLN A 65 -11.93 -2.10 7.85
CA GLN A 65 -12.15 -1.34 9.08
C GLN A 65 -13.47 -1.72 9.76
N ASN A 66 -14.56 -1.81 8.99
CA ASN A 66 -15.89 -2.10 9.53
C ASN A 66 -16.05 -3.55 9.97
N LEU A 67 -15.24 -4.47 9.47
CA LEU A 67 -15.13 -5.83 9.99
C LEU A 67 -14.41 -5.89 11.35
N GLY A 68 -13.69 -4.82 11.74
CA GLY A 68 -12.94 -4.78 13.00
C GLY A 68 -11.45 -5.06 12.86
N MET A 69 -10.92 -5.04 11.63
CA MET A 69 -9.48 -5.18 11.40
C MET A 69 -8.73 -3.95 11.91
N ASP A 70 -7.57 -4.16 12.55
CA ASP A 70 -6.64 -3.09 12.94
C ASP A 70 -6.09 -2.40 11.68
N THR A 71 -6.57 -1.20 11.40
CA THR A 71 -6.37 -0.49 10.13
C THR A 71 -5.45 0.71 10.30
N TRP A 72 -4.36 0.72 9.52
CA TRP A 72 -3.37 1.77 9.50
C TRP A 72 -3.24 2.35 8.08
N VAL A 73 -3.42 3.66 7.96
CA VAL A 73 -3.36 4.38 6.68
C VAL A 73 -2.21 5.38 6.73
N LEU A 74 -1.19 5.09 5.96
CA LEU A 74 -0.01 5.93 5.80
C LEU A 74 -0.24 6.97 4.69
N ILE A 75 0.03 8.22 4.98
CA ILE A 75 0.20 9.27 3.96
C ILE A 75 1.69 9.34 3.65
N ALA A 76 2.05 8.90 2.45
CA ALA A 76 3.43 8.74 2.01
C ALA A 76 4.02 10.07 1.50
N ASP A 77 4.13 11.06 2.40
CA ASP A 77 4.55 12.41 2.09
C ASP A 77 6.04 12.53 1.74
N TYR A 78 6.91 11.68 2.30
CA TYR A 78 8.33 11.66 1.90
C TYR A 78 8.54 11.14 0.49
N GLN A 79 7.72 10.21 0.02
CA GLN A 79 7.83 9.64 -1.32
C GLN A 79 7.50 10.65 -2.42
N VAL A 80 6.80 11.72 -2.07
CA VAL A 80 6.47 12.81 -2.99
C VAL A 80 7.67 13.72 -3.28
N ILE A 81 8.67 13.76 -2.39
CA ILE A 81 9.88 14.56 -2.56
C ILE A 81 10.70 14.08 -3.78
N TYR A 82 10.54 12.82 -4.18
CA TYR A 82 11.22 12.25 -5.34
C TYR A 82 10.49 12.52 -6.66
N ASP A 83 9.25 13.01 -6.62
CA ASP A 83 8.51 13.33 -7.83
C ASP A 83 9.07 14.64 -8.44
N ARG A 84 9.78 14.52 -9.56
CA ARG A 84 10.52 15.62 -10.22
C ARG A 84 9.64 16.77 -10.73
N ASP A 85 8.36 16.50 -10.97
CA ASP A 85 7.43 17.46 -11.56
C ASP A 85 6.80 18.43 -10.54
N GLY A 86 7.17 18.30 -9.27
CA GLY A 86 6.65 19.14 -8.19
C GLY A 86 5.19 18.85 -7.87
N VAL A 87 4.89 18.68 -6.60
CA VAL A 87 3.55 18.34 -6.09
C VAL A 87 2.76 19.55 -5.62
N GLY A 88 3.23 20.75 -5.89
CA GLY A 88 2.61 21.97 -5.36
C GLY A 88 2.65 22.06 -3.84
N ASP A 89 1.56 22.46 -3.21
CA ASP A 89 1.46 22.56 -1.75
C ASP A 89 1.23 21.17 -1.13
N LEU A 90 2.32 20.52 -0.71
CA LEU A 90 2.29 19.21 -0.07
C LEU A 90 1.40 19.19 1.18
N LYS A 91 1.43 20.26 1.98
CA LYS A 91 0.58 20.34 3.19
C LYS A 91 -0.90 20.37 2.83
N ALA A 92 -1.27 21.14 1.83
CA ALA A 92 -2.64 21.18 1.34
C ALA A 92 -3.07 19.81 0.77
N ASN A 93 -2.20 19.12 0.05
CA ASN A 93 -2.47 17.78 -0.48
C ASN A 93 -2.66 16.74 0.63
N VAL A 94 -1.84 16.77 1.68
CA VAL A 94 -1.99 15.90 2.86
C VAL A 94 -3.33 16.14 3.55
N LEU A 95 -3.68 17.40 3.79
CA LEU A 95 -4.97 17.74 4.42
C LEU A 95 -6.16 17.34 3.54
N SER A 96 -6.05 17.52 2.24
CA SER A 96 -7.08 17.07 1.29
C SER A 96 -7.26 15.56 1.30
N ALA A 97 -6.17 14.79 1.31
CA ALA A 97 -6.22 13.33 1.39
C ALA A 97 -6.90 12.86 2.69
N ILE A 98 -6.59 13.49 3.84
CA ILE A 98 -7.24 13.19 5.11
C ILE A 98 -8.75 13.49 5.03
N ALA A 99 -9.13 14.66 4.49
CA ALA A 99 -10.52 15.02 4.32
C ALA A 99 -11.28 14.02 3.43
N ASP A 100 -10.65 13.58 2.34
CA ASP A 100 -11.21 12.58 1.44
C ASP A 100 -11.38 11.21 2.14
N TYR A 101 -10.40 10.79 2.98
CA TYR A 101 -10.51 9.55 3.77
C TYR A 101 -11.71 9.61 4.74
N LEU A 102 -11.86 10.72 5.46
CA LEU A 102 -12.99 10.91 6.37
C LEU A 102 -14.31 10.93 5.61
N ALA A 103 -14.37 11.61 4.46
CA ALA A 103 -15.57 11.71 3.64
C ALA A 103 -16.04 10.35 3.09
N VAL A 104 -15.12 9.44 2.78
CA VAL A 104 -15.48 8.08 2.33
C VAL A 104 -15.74 7.10 3.48
N GLY A 105 -15.60 7.55 4.72
CA GLY A 105 -15.97 6.77 5.91
C GLY A 105 -14.81 5.97 6.52
N ILE A 106 -13.56 6.37 6.30
CA ILE A 106 -12.46 5.94 7.17
C ILE A 106 -12.60 6.68 8.49
N ASP A 107 -12.87 5.93 9.55
CA ASP A 107 -13.20 6.46 10.88
C ASP A 107 -11.92 6.53 11.74
N PRO A 108 -11.51 7.72 12.19
CA PRO A 108 -10.30 7.88 13.02
C PRO A 108 -10.45 7.27 14.43
N ALA A 109 -11.66 6.92 14.86
CA ALA A 109 -11.86 6.16 16.09
C ALA A 109 -11.55 4.65 15.93
N LYS A 110 -11.53 4.16 14.69
CA LYS A 110 -11.31 2.75 14.34
C LYS A 110 -10.01 2.52 13.57
N SER A 111 -9.46 3.56 12.95
CA SER A 111 -8.28 3.48 12.09
C SER A 111 -7.26 4.52 12.50
N THR A 112 -5.98 4.17 12.39
CA THR A 112 -4.88 5.11 12.59
C THR A 112 -4.49 5.71 11.24
N ILE A 113 -4.61 7.02 11.09
CA ILE A 113 -4.14 7.77 9.92
C ILE A 113 -2.91 8.57 10.33
N PHE A 114 -1.80 8.43 9.60
CA PHE A 114 -0.56 9.13 9.94
C PHE A 114 0.26 9.48 8.69
N ALA A 115 1.00 10.58 8.77
CA ALA A 115 1.99 10.94 7.75
C ALA A 115 3.33 10.24 8.05
N HIS A 116 4.07 9.83 7.03
CA HIS A 116 5.38 9.21 7.17
C HIS A 116 6.34 10.15 7.92
N SER A 117 6.32 11.44 7.59
CA SER A 117 7.14 12.46 8.27
C SER A 117 6.84 12.63 9.75
N ALA A 118 5.66 12.24 10.22
CA ALA A 118 5.28 12.30 11.62
C ALA A 118 5.94 11.18 12.48
N ILE A 119 6.58 10.19 11.84
CA ILE A 119 7.22 9.06 12.52
C ILE A 119 8.70 8.97 12.11
N PRO A 120 9.56 9.83 12.66
CA PRO A 120 11.00 9.86 12.29
C PRO A 120 11.73 8.53 12.52
N ALA A 121 11.24 7.69 13.43
CA ALA A 121 11.81 6.37 13.71
C ALA A 121 11.79 5.44 12.47
N LEU A 122 10.84 5.60 11.55
CA LEU A 122 10.80 4.83 10.31
C LEU A 122 12.03 5.10 9.43
N ASN A 123 12.52 6.34 9.42
CA ASN A 123 13.71 6.71 8.65
C ASN A 123 15.00 6.14 9.26
N GLN A 124 15.03 5.93 10.56
CA GLN A 124 16.18 5.34 11.25
C GLN A 124 16.41 3.88 10.85
N LEU A 125 15.37 3.19 10.34
CA LEU A 125 15.47 1.82 9.85
C LEU A 125 16.15 1.72 8.47
N ILE A 126 16.27 2.83 7.73
CA ILE A 126 16.85 2.82 6.38
C ILE A 126 18.28 2.29 6.40
N LEU A 127 19.14 2.78 7.30
CA LEU A 127 20.54 2.34 7.37
C LEU A 127 20.68 0.86 7.70
N PRO A 128 20.02 0.30 8.74
CA PRO A 128 20.04 -1.14 8.97
C PRO A 128 19.55 -1.95 7.77
N PHE A 129 18.48 -1.54 7.10
CA PHE A 129 17.96 -2.28 5.94
C PHE A 129 18.88 -2.18 4.73
N LEU A 130 19.49 -1.02 4.47
CA LEU A 130 20.47 -0.87 3.40
C LEU A 130 21.71 -1.76 3.60
N SER A 131 22.08 -2.06 4.85
CA SER A 131 23.20 -2.98 5.11
C SER A 131 22.89 -4.45 4.79
N LEU A 132 21.61 -4.79 4.64
CA LEU A 132 21.13 -6.15 4.34
C LEU A 132 20.89 -6.38 2.84
N VAL A 133 20.96 -5.33 2.02
CA VAL A 133 20.61 -5.38 0.59
C VAL A 133 21.85 -5.09 -0.25
N THR A 134 22.12 -5.93 -1.22
CA THR A 134 23.21 -5.71 -2.18
C THR A 134 22.78 -4.80 -3.34
N ASP A 135 23.73 -4.12 -3.98
CA ASP A 135 23.47 -3.33 -5.20
C ASP A 135 22.82 -4.17 -6.31
N ALA A 136 23.23 -5.44 -6.45
CA ALA A 136 22.65 -6.36 -7.42
C ALA A 136 21.17 -6.71 -7.12
N GLU A 137 20.77 -6.72 -5.87
CA GLU A 137 19.36 -6.92 -5.47
C GLU A 137 18.53 -5.68 -5.73
N LEU A 138 19.04 -4.50 -5.42
CA LEU A 138 18.39 -3.22 -5.72
C LEU A 138 18.14 -3.07 -7.22
N ARG A 139 19.14 -3.34 -8.06
CA ARG A 139 19.01 -3.25 -9.54
C ARG A 139 18.02 -4.24 -10.14
N ARG A 140 17.64 -5.30 -9.43
CA ARG A 140 16.57 -6.23 -9.85
C ARG A 140 15.15 -5.70 -9.55
N ASN A 141 15.03 -4.69 -8.70
CA ASN A 141 13.74 -4.07 -8.43
C ASN A 141 13.32 -3.21 -9.64
N PRO A 142 12.16 -3.46 -10.25
CA PRO A 142 11.70 -2.70 -11.41
C PRO A 142 11.66 -1.19 -11.17
N THR A 143 11.15 -0.76 -10.00
CA THR A 143 11.05 0.66 -9.64
C THR A 143 12.40 1.36 -9.60
N VAL A 144 13.44 0.69 -9.07
CA VAL A 144 14.82 1.26 -9.02
C VAL A 144 15.48 1.24 -10.40
N LYS A 145 15.05 0.36 -11.29
CA LYS A 145 15.63 0.21 -12.63
C LYS A 145 15.13 1.29 -13.59
N ASP A 146 13.93 1.81 -13.36
CA ASP A 146 13.29 2.79 -14.23
C ASP A 146 13.63 4.25 -13.84
N GLU A 147 14.35 4.46 -12.72
CA GLU A 147 14.90 5.75 -12.26
C GLU A 147 16.40 5.90 -12.64
#